data_7c3caf70ea7ee7b095b2d54e8cace206
#
_entry.id   7c3caf70ea7ee7b095b2d54e8cace206
#
_cell.length_a   1.000
_cell.length_b   1.000
_cell.length_c   1.000
_cell.angle_alpha   90.00
_cell.angle_beta   90.00
_cell.angle_gamma   90.00
#
_symmetry.space_group_name_H-M   'P 1'
#
loop_
_entity.id
_entity.type
_entity.pdbx_description
1 polymer ?
#
loop_
_entity_poly.entity_id
_entity_poly.type
_entity_poly.pdbx_seq_one_letter_code
_entity_poly.pdbx_strand_id
1 'polypeptide(L)'
;MHKPITAFTSNPNAWQTKNILWFTLCFITVINAAVSRGPSFWQGIAHIFIKQEDPFMLTNAILPITFGAFGMIAALLIYVNILKKPSGEGRVKEIADEIHLGAMVFMASEYKRLAIFCLICIVALYASLGADTAISFTLGALCSGVAGYIGMYSATKANVRTAVAANTKGAAAALNVAFFGGSIMGLTVASMGLLGIGTLYFFMGGTVHGIEAIE
;
A
#
# COMPACT_ATOMS: atom_id res chain seq x y z
N MET A 1 48.72 -3.04 -11.50
CA MET A 1 47.98 -2.20 -12.47
C MET A 1 46.53 -2.13 -12.04
N HIS A 2 46.17 -1.07 -11.28
CA HIS A 2 44.76 -0.79 -10.89
C HIS A 2 44.16 0.04 -12.00
N LYS A 3 43.10 -0.47 -12.65
CA LYS A 3 42.21 0.36 -13.50
C LYS A 3 41.33 1.21 -12.60
N PRO A 4 41.23 2.53 -12.82
CA PRO A 4 40.28 3.36 -12.08
C PRO A 4 38.86 3.02 -12.54
N ILE A 5 37.98 2.77 -11.58
CA ILE A 5 36.53 2.70 -11.78
C ILE A 5 36.09 4.13 -12.13
N THR A 6 35.95 4.39 -13.43
CA THR A 6 35.44 5.66 -13.93
C THR A 6 34.00 5.87 -13.47
N ALA A 7 33.81 6.97 -12.78
CA ALA A 7 32.60 7.49 -12.19
C ALA A 7 31.36 7.36 -13.09
N PHE A 8 30.40 6.60 -12.63
CA PHE A 8 29.02 6.66 -13.09
C PHE A 8 28.35 7.88 -12.42
N THR A 9 28.69 9.08 -12.90
CA THR A 9 27.99 10.31 -12.54
C THR A 9 26.74 10.45 -13.42
N SER A 10 25.79 9.54 -13.27
CA SER A 10 24.45 9.80 -13.72
C SER A 10 23.74 10.61 -12.62
N ASN A 11 23.32 11.81 -12.96
CA ASN A 11 22.56 12.71 -12.11
C ASN A 11 21.38 11.95 -11.48
N PRO A 12 21.36 11.69 -10.15
CA PRO A 12 20.32 10.89 -9.51
C PRO A 12 18.92 11.51 -9.67
N ASN A 13 18.83 12.79 -9.97
CA ASN A 13 17.58 13.51 -10.21
C ASN A 13 17.00 13.23 -11.62
N ALA A 14 17.83 12.86 -12.60
CA ALA A 14 17.35 12.58 -13.96
C ALA A 14 16.56 11.28 -14.07
N TRP A 15 16.85 10.31 -13.22
CA TRP A 15 16.10 9.04 -13.16
C TRP A 15 14.75 9.23 -12.45
N GLN A 16 14.72 10.03 -11.41
CA GLN A 16 13.51 10.33 -10.65
C GLN A 16 12.53 11.19 -11.46
N THR A 17 13.01 12.20 -12.18
CA THR A 17 12.14 13.06 -13.02
C THR A 17 11.52 12.29 -14.19
N LYS A 18 12.24 11.37 -14.82
CA LYS A 18 11.68 10.52 -15.89
C LYS A 18 10.57 9.61 -15.38
N ASN A 19 10.74 8.99 -14.22
CA ASN A 19 9.72 8.11 -13.65
C ASN A 19 8.46 8.87 -13.21
N ILE A 20 8.61 10.04 -12.61
CA ILE A 20 7.47 10.91 -12.25
C ILE A 20 6.73 11.36 -13.52
N LEU A 21 7.45 11.71 -14.60
CA LEU A 21 6.84 12.10 -15.87
C LEU A 21 6.09 10.94 -16.52
N TRP A 22 6.63 9.72 -16.47
CA TRP A 22 5.96 8.52 -16.98
C TRP A 22 4.70 8.18 -16.17
N PHE A 23 4.76 8.24 -14.84
CA PHE A 23 3.60 8.02 -13.99
C PHE A 23 2.51 9.08 -14.19
N THR A 24 2.89 10.35 -14.31
CA THR A 24 1.94 11.43 -14.59
C THR A 24 1.33 11.30 -16.00
N LEU A 25 2.11 10.95 -17.01
CA LEU A 25 1.59 10.69 -18.37
C LEU A 25 0.64 9.49 -18.40
N CYS A 26 1.01 8.38 -17.76
CA CYS A 26 0.15 7.20 -17.66
C CYS A 26 -1.16 7.53 -16.93
N PHE A 27 -1.09 8.28 -15.83
CA PHE A 27 -2.25 8.69 -15.06
C PHE A 27 -3.16 9.68 -15.82
N ILE A 28 -2.58 10.65 -16.51
CA ILE A 28 -3.32 11.58 -17.40
C ILE A 28 -3.98 10.81 -18.54
N THR A 29 -3.30 9.81 -19.11
CA THR A 29 -3.85 8.97 -20.18
C THR A 29 -5.02 8.11 -19.66
N VAL A 30 -4.91 7.57 -18.44
CA VAL A 30 -5.99 6.81 -17.79
C VAL A 30 -7.18 7.72 -17.46
N ILE A 31 -6.95 8.93 -16.93
CA ILE A 31 -8.01 9.91 -16.68
C ILE A 31 -8.66 10.35 -18.00
N ASN A 32 -7.88 10.67 -19.03
CA ASN A 32 -8.44 11.04 -20.34
C ASN A 32 -9.24 9.88 -20.95
N ALA A 33 -8.76 8.66 -20.85
CA ALA A 33 -9.51 7.47 -21.30
C ALA A 33 -10.78 7.23 -20.46
N ALA A 34 -10.75 7.56 -19.17
CA ALA A 34 -11.91 7.49 -18.29
C ALA A 34 -12.95 8.57 -18.62
N VAL A 35 -12.50 9.79 -18.84
CA VAL A 35 -13.36 10.94 -19.14
C VAL A 35 -13.92 10.86 -20.58
N SER A 36 -13.11 10.39 -21.55
CA SER A 36 -13.52 10.30 -22.96
C SER A 36 -14.55 9.20 -23.25
N ARG A 37 -14.65 8.18 -22.41
CA ARG A 37 -15.60 7.05 -22.61
C ARG A 37 -17.01 7.32 -22.06
N GLY A 38 -17.23 8.45 -21.41
CA GLY A 38 -18.54 8.87 -20.91
C GLY A 38 -19.09 8.04 -19.73
N PRO A 39 -20.13 8.55 -19.07
CA PRO A 39 -20.75 7.88 -17.91
C PRO A 39 -21.29 6.48 -18.23
N SER A 40 -21.75 6.22 -19.45
CA SER A 40 -22.32 4.94 -19.85
C SER A 40 -21.33 3.75 -19.83
N PHE A 41 -20.03 3.99 -20.06
CA PHE A 41 -19.01 2.94 -19.97
C PHE A 41 -18.77 2.51 -18.51
N TRP A 42 -18.71 3.49 -17.62
CA TRP A 42 -18.52 3.24 -16.19
C TRP A 42 -19.77 2.66 -15.53
N GLN A 43 -20.96 3.07 -15.99
CA GLN A 43 -22.22 2.44 -15.60
C GLN A 43 -22.28 0.97 -16.06
N GLY A 44 -21.79 0.66 -17.25
CA GLY A 44 -21.70 -0.73 -17.73
C GLY A 44 -20.76 -1.60 -16.89
N ILE A 45 -19.59 -1.08 -16.50
CA ILE A 45 -18.66 -1.78 -15.59
C ILE A 45 -19.28 -1.87 -14.18
N ALA A 46 -19.85 -0.79 -13.66
CA ALA A 46 -20.54 -0.80 -12.37
C ALA A 46 -21.71 -1.81 -12.38
N HIS A 47 -22.48 -1.89 -13.46
CA HIS A 47 -23.57 -2.87 -13.60
C HIS A 47 -23.10 -4.33 -13.58
N ILE A 48 -21.91 -4.62 -14.09
CA ILE A 48 -21.32 -5.98 -14.03
C ILE A 48 -20.94 -6.32 -12.57
N PHE A 49 -20.50 -5.34 -11.79
CA PHE A 49 -20.10 -5.53 -10.38
C PHE A 49 -21.27 -5.34 -9.38
N ILE A 50 -22.31 -4.60 -9.74
CA ILE A 50 -23.40 -4.20 -8.83
C ILE A 50 -24.69 -5.00 -9.06
N LYS A 51 -24.80 -5.81 -10.14
CA LYS A 51 -26.00 -6.61 -10.39
C LYS A 51 -26.10 -7.80 -9.42
N GLN A 52 -26.39 -7.51 -8.17
CA GLN A 52 -26.94 -8.47 -7.23
C GLN A 52 -27.85 -7.75 -6.25
N GLU A 53 -29.11 -7.67 -6.62
CA GLU A 53 -30.22 -7.30 -5.74
C GLU A 53 -30.47 -8.45 -4.77
N ASP A 54 -29.94 -8.37 -3.55
CA ASP A 54 -30.35 -9.25 -2.46
C ASP A 54 -30.13 -8.59 -1.09
N PRO A 55 -30.98 -8.88 -0.06
CA PRO A 55 -30.81 -8.45 1.34
C PRO A 55 -29.49 -8.94 1.98
N PHE A 56 -28.67 -9.65 1.23
CA PHE A 56 -27.32 -10.13 1.47
C PHE A 56 -26.25 -9.01 1.54
N MET A 57 -26.61 -7.75 1.25
CA MET A 57 -25.63 -6.65 1.15
C MET A 57 -24.94 -6.30 2.45
N LEU A 58 -25.64 -6.30 3.59
CA LEU A 58 -25.00 -6.03 4.89
C LEU A 58 -24.01 -7.12 5.27
N THR A 59 -24.35 -8.36 4.96
CA THR A 59 -23.47 -9.54 5.17
C THR A 59 -22.24 -9.45 4.28
N ASN A 60 -22.38 -8.93 3.04
CA ASN A 60 -21.27 -8.78 2.09
C ASN A 60 -20.27 -7.68 2.50
N ALA A 61 -20.70 -6.62 3.20
CA ALA A 61 -19.80 -5.60 3.74
C ALA A 61 -19.06 -6.09 4.99
N ILE A 62 -19.73 -6.85 5.85
CA ILE A 62 -19.17 -7.35 7.11
C ILE A 62 -18.06 -8.38 6.86
N LEU A 63 -18.19 -9.25 5.86
CA LEU A 63 -17.21 -10.27 5.54
C LEU A 63 -15.82 -9.70 5.22
N PRO A 64 -15.64 -8.75 4.29
CA PRO A 64 -14.34 -8.15 4.03
C PRO A 64 -13.75 -7.46 5.26
N ILE A 65 -14.59 -6.75 6.04
CA ILE A 65 -14.14 -6.07 7.25
C ILE A 65 -13.65 -7.07 8.29
N THR A 66 -14.38 -8.18 8.52
CA THR A 66 -13.98 -9.19 9.50
C THR A 66 -12.71 -9.93 9.08
N PHE A 67 -12.60 -10.34 7.81
CA PHE A 67 -11.38 -10.97 7.29
C PHE A 67 -10.20 -10.00 7.27
N GLY A 68 -10.41 -8.74 6.94
CA GLY A 68 -9.39 -7.70 7.02
C GLY A 68 -8.90 -7.48 8.44
N ALA A 69 -9.80 -7.40 9.42
CA ALA A 69 -9.45 -7.28 10.83
C ALA A 69 -8.68 -8.52 11.33
N PHE A 70 -9.13 -9.72 10.97
CA PHE A 70 -8.44 -10.97 11.32
C PHE A 70 -7.03 -11.02 10.71
N GLY A 71 -6.87 -10.66 9.45
CA GLY A 71 -5.56 -10.61 8.80
C GLY A 71 -4.62 -9.59 9.44
N MET A 72 -5.14 -8.43 9.89
CA MET A 72 -4.35 -7.44 10.61
C MET A 72 -3.88 -7.96 11.98
N ILE A 73 -4.75 -8.65 12.71
CA ILE A 73 -4.39 -9.30 13.98
C ILE A 73 -3.31 -10.37 13.75
N ALA A 74 -3.45 -11.19 12.69
CA ALA A 74 -2.45 -12.19 12.34
C ALA A 74 -1.09 -11.54 11.99
N ALA A 75 -1.08 -10.45 11.22
CA ALA A 75 0.14 -9.69 10.91
C ALA A 75 0.82 -9.16 12.18
N LEU A 76 0.03 -8.62 13.11
CA LEU A 76 0.53 -8.12 14.41
C LEU A 76 1.13 -9.25 15.25
N LEU A 77 0.49 -10.41 15.33
CA LEU A 77 1.01 -11.56 16.05
C LEU A 77 2.33 -12.07 15.48
N ILE A 78 2.43 -12.13 14.14
CA ILE A 78 3.69 -12.49 13.47
C ILE A 78 4.77 -11.45 13.76
N TYR A 79 4.44 -10.16 13.69
CA TYR A 79 5.37 -9.08 13.99
C TYR A 79 5.94 -9.19 15.42
N VAL A 80 5.07 -9.38 16.43
CA VAL A 80 5.50 -9.56 17.83
C VAL A 80 6.38 -10.80 17.99
N ASN A 81 6.08 -11.91 17.29
CA ASN A 81 6.91 -13.11 17.30
C ASN A 81 8.29 -12.89 16.68
N ILE A 82 8.37 -12.09 15.61
CA ILE A 82 9.66 -11.73 15.00
C ILE A 82 10.48 -10.86 15.95
N LEU A 83 9.85 -9.90 16.62
CA LEU A 83 10.57 -9.03 17.55
C LEU A 83 11.22 -9.77 18.72
N LYS A 84 10.69 -10.94 19.11
CA LYS A 84 11.29 -11.80 20.16
C LYS A 84 12.61 -12.47 19.71
N LYS A 85 12.91 -12.49 18.42
CA LYS A 85 14.15 -13.06 17.91
C LYS A 85 15.32 -12.09 18.12
N PRO A 86 16.55 -12.58 18.36
CA PRO A 86 17.71 -11.74 18.62
C PRO A 86 18.01 -10.84 17.41
N SER A 87 18.25 -9.57 17.68
CA SER A 87 18.60 -8.55 16.67
C SER A 87 20.13 -8.36 16.50
N GLY A 88 20.93 -9.22 17.15
CA GLY A 88 22.38 -9.09 17.17
C GLY A 88 22.88 -8.05 18.18
N GLU A 89 24.20 -8.04 18.39
CA GLU A 89 24.88 -7.15 19.32
C GLU A 89 26.04 -6.43 18.61
N GLY A 90 26.58 -5.38 19.25
CA GLY A 90 27.73 -4.64 18.78
C GLY A 90 27.50 -4.04 17.38
N ARG A 91 28.45 -4.26 16.45
CA ARG A 91 28.46 -3.65 15.12
C ARG A 91 27.26 -4.04 14.24
N VAL A 92 26.70 -5.25 14.44
CA VAL A 92 25.52 -5.70 13.68
C VAL A 92 24.30 -4.86 14.03
N LYS A 93 24.13 -4.55 15.30
CA LYS A 93 23.06 -3.69 15.78
C LYS A 93 23.21 -2.25 15.29
N GLU A 94 24.43 -1.70 15.35
CA GLU A 94 24.74 -0.36 14.84
C GLU A 94 24.38 -0.22 13.35
N ILE A 95 24.85 -1.15 12.51
CA ILE A 95 24.51 -1.16 11.08
C ILE A 95 22.99 -1.31 10.86
N ALA A 96 22.31 -2.13 11.65
CA ALA A 96 20.87 -2.33 11.53
C ALA A 96 20.08 -1.06 11.88
N ASP A 97 20.53 -0.32 12.89
CA ASP A 97 19.91 0.94 13.30
C ASP A 97 20.14 2.04 12.25
N GLU A 98 21.33 2.11 11.63
CA GLU A 98 21.61 3.00 10.50
C GLU A 98 20.74 2.67 9.27
N ILE A 99 20.59 1.39 8.92
CA ILE A 99 19.69 0.96 7.83
C ILE A 99 18.24 1.33 8.14
N HIS A 100 17.80 1.13 9.36
CA HIS A 100 16.46 1.50 9.78
C HIS A 100 16.23 3.02 9.69
N LEU A 101 17.17 3.81 10.20
CA LEU A 101 17.13 5.27 10.11
C LEU A 101 17.08 5.73 8.65
N GLY A 102 17.94 5.22 7.80
CA GLY A 102 17.95 5.52 6.36
C GLY A 102 16.63 5.18 5.67
N ALA A 103 16.04 4.04 5.99
CA ALA A 103 14.74 3.63 5.45
C ALA A 103 13.60 4.58 5.90
N MET A 104 13.61 5.02 7.17
CA MET A 104 12.60 5.95 7.67
C MET A 104 12.74 7.35 7.07
N VAL A 105 13.95 7.85 6.89
CA VAL A 105 14.22 9.15 6.23
C VAL A 105 13.80 9.09 4.75
N PHE A 106 14.15 8.00 4.06
CA PHE A 106 13.72 7.78 2.68
C PHE A 106 12.18 7.79 2.58
N MET A 107 11.51 7.03 3.42
CA MET A 107 10.06 6.94 3.42
C MET A 107 9.38 8.29 3.70
N ALA A 108 9.88 9.05 4.69
CA ALA A 108 9.36 10.39 4.98
C ALA A 108 9.47 11.33 3.76
N SER A 109 10.58 11.24 3.02
CA SER A 109 10.79 12.00 1.80
C SER A 109 9.84 11.59 0.66
N GLU A 110 9.63 10.28 0.46
CA GLU A 110 8.72 9.76 -0.57
C GLU A 110 7.26 10.08 -0.23
N TYR A 111 6.85 9.93 1.02
CA TYR A 111 5.48 10.22 1.44
C TYR A 111 5.13 11.71 1.31
N LYS A 112 6.08 12.60 1.52
CA LYS A 112 5.86 14.03 1.29
C LYS A 112 5.55 14.33 -0.19
N ARG A 113 6.27 13.70 -1.12
CA ARG A 113 6.02 13.85 -2.56
C ARG A 113 4.71 13.18 -2.97
N LEU A 114 4.46 11.98 -2.45
CA LEU A 114 3.23 11.24 -2.70
C LEU A 114 2.00 11.98 -2.19
N ALA A 115 2.08 12.64 -1.02
CA ALA A 115 0.98 13.44 -0.49
C ALA A 115 0.62 14.62 -1.39
N ILE A 116 1.62 15.31 -1.98
CA ILE A 116 1.37 16.39 -2.94
C ILE A 116 0.67 15.83 -4.19
N PHE A 117 1.15 14.71 -4.72
CA PHE A 117 0.54 14.05 -5.86
C PHE A 117 -0.90 13.61 -5.58
N CYS A 118 -1.14 12.96 -4.44
CA CYS A 118 -2.48 12.55 -4.02
C CYS A 118 -3.43 13.75 -3.88
N LEU A 119 -2.94 14.87 -3.34
CA LEU A 119 -3.75 16.09 -3.21
C LEU A 119 -4.20 16.61 -4.58
N ILE A 120 -3.29 16.66 -5.56
CA ILE A 120 -3.63 17.06 -6.94
C ILE A 120 -4.67 16.10 -7.53
N CYS A 121 -4.50 14.79 -7.32
CA CYS A 121 -5.45 13.78 -7.81
C CYS A 121 -6.84 13.93 -7.15
N ILE A 122 -6.90 14.18 -5.84
CA ILE A 122 -8.16 14.39 -5.11
C ILE A 122 -8.91 15.58 -5.68
N VAL A 123 -8.23 16.71 -5.90
CA VAL A 123 -8.84 17.92 -6.48
C VAL A 123 -9.35 17.66 -7.89
N ALA A 124 -8.55 16.98 -8.73
CA ALA A 124 -8.94 16.64 -10.08
C ALA A 124 -10.13 15.68 -10.13
N LEU A 125 -10.15 14.66 -9.28
CA LEU A 125 -11.25 13.70 -9.19
C LEU A 125 -12.53 14.37 -8.66
N TYR A 126 -12.40 15.23 -7.65
CA TYR A 126 -13.54 15.99 -7.12
C TYR A 126 -14.17 16.87 -8.19
N ALA A 127 -13.36 17.56 -9.00
CA ALA A 127 -13.86 18.46 -10.04
C ALA A 127 -14.46 17.72 -11.25
N SER A 128 -13.99 16.50 -11.56
CA SER A 128 -14.39 15.75 -12.77
C SER A 128 -15.44 14.68 -12.51
N LEU A 129 -15.37 13.97 -11.38
CA LEU A 129 -16.17 12.78 -11.08
C LEU A 129 -16.99 12.90 -9.80
N GLY A 130 -16.88 14.02 -9.07
CA GLY A 130 -17.66 14.32 -7.88
C GLY A 130 -17.03 13.84 -6.57
N ALA A 131 -17.75 14.12 -5.47
CA ALA A 131 -17.27 13.93 -4.11
C ALA A 131 -17.03 12.45 -3.75
N ASP A 132 -17.91 11.56 -4.17
CA ASP A 132 -17.87 10.13 -3.81
C ASP A 132 -16.60 9.45 -4.32
N THR A 133 -16.19 9.76 -5.55
CA THR A 133 -14.96 9.25 -6.15
C THR A 133 -13.72 9.80 -5.45
N ALA A 134 -13.73 11.08 -5.08
CA ALA A 134 -12.63 11.72 -4.37
C ALA A 134 -12.47 11.12 -2.95
N ILE A 135 -13.55 10.85 -2.25
CA ILE A 135 -13.54 10.20 -0.92
C ILE A 135 -13.01 8.77 -1.05
N SER A 136 -13.49 8.00 -2.03
CA SER A 136 -13.05 6.62 -2.27
C SER A 136 -11.56 6.55 -2.57
N PHE A 137 -11.06 7.46 -3.42
CA PHE A 137 -9.63 7.57 -3.71
C PHE A 137 -8.82 7.94 -2.46
N THR A 138 -9.30 8.88 -1.67
CA THR A 138 -8.61 9.32 -0.44
C THR A 138 -8.50 8.17 0.56
N LEU A 139 -9.55 7.40 0.77
CA LEU A 139 -9.54 6.24 1.67
C LEU A 139 -8.56 5.17 1.17
N GLY A 140 -8.57 4.86 -0.13
CA GLY A 140 -7.63 3.93 -0.75
C GLY A 140 -6.17 4.37 -0.62
N ALA A 141 -5.89 5.66 -0.84
CA ALA A 141 -4.56 6.24 -0.68
C ALA A 141 -4.07 6.16 0.78
N LEU A 142 -4.95 6.43 1.75
CA LEU A 142 -4.64 6.29 3.17
C LEU A 142 -4.35 4.84 3.55
N CYS A 143 -5.20 3.89 3.14
CA CYS A 143 -4.97 2.46 3.41
C CYS A 143 -3.64 1.98 2.81
N SER A 144 -3.34 2.37 1.57
CA SER A 144 -2.07 2.05 0.89
C SER A 144 -0.87 2.66 1.60
N GLY A 145 -0.97 3.93 2.01
CA GLY A 145 0.09 4.60 2.76
C GLY A 145 0.39 3.93 4.10
N VAL A 146 -0.65 3.61 4.87
CA VAL A 146 -0.50 2.90 6.16
C VAL A 146 0.12 1.52 5.95
N ALA A 147 -0.35 0.76 4.95
CA ALA A 147 0.20 -0.57 4.65
C ALA A 147 1.68 -0.50 4.24
N GLY A 148 2.06 0.48 3.41
CA GLY A 148 3.45 0.71 3.01
C GLY A 148 4.35 1.08 4.19
N TYR A 149 3.87 1.94 5.09
CA TYR A 149 4.61 2.31 6.31
C TYR A 149 4.87 1.09 7.21
N ILE A 150 3.83 0.33 7.54
CA ILE A 150 3.94 -0.88 8.37
C ILE A 150 4.86 -1.90 7.70
N GLY A 151 4.74 -2.08 6.38
CA GLY A 151 5.57 -2.99 5.60
C GLY A 151 7.05 -2.65 5.66
N MET A 152 7.43 -1.41 5.39
CA MET A 152 8.83 -0.97 5.43
C MET A 152 9.39 -1.02 6.86
N TYR A 153 8.62 -0.57 7.84
CA TYR A 153 9.04 -0.59 9.24
C TYR A 153 9.31 -2.03 9.71
N SER A 154 8.40 -2.96 9.42
CA SER A 154 8.56 -4.36 9.81
C SER A 154 9.67 -5.06 9.04
N ALA A 155 9.86 -4.76 7.76
CA ALA A 155 10.91 -5.32 6.92
C ALA A 155 12.30 -4.98 7.46
N THR A 156 12.56 -3.73 7.84
CA THR A 156 13.86 -3.32 8.40
C THR A 156 14.15 -4.04 9.71
N LYS A 157 13.14 -4.27 10.55
CA LYS A 157 13.30 -5.03 11.81
C LYS A 157 13.46 -6.55 11.57
N ALA A 158 12.85 -7.10 10.52
CA ALA A 158 13.00 -8.52 10.17
C ALA A 158 14.36 -8.81 9.52
N ASN A 159 14.89 -7.90 8.68
CA ASN A 159 16.13 -8.10 7.93
C ASN A 159 17.34 -8.38 8.84
N VAL A 160 17.53 -7.59 9.90
CA VAL A 160 18.63 -7.82 10.84
C VAL A 160 18.50 -9.18 11.54
N ARG A 161 17.28 -9.56 11.92
CA ARG A 161 17.02 -10.85 12.57
C ARG A 161 17.24 -12.04 11.64
N THR A 162 16.97 -11.85 10.34
CA THR A 162 17.28 -12.81 9.29
C THR A 162 18.79 -13.01 9.17
N ALA A 163 19.57 -11.92 9.12
CA ALA A 163 21.02 -11.97 9.05
C ALA A 163 21.63 -12.66 10.30
N VAL A 164 21.15 -12.33 11.49
CA VAL A 164 21.58 -12.98 12.74
C VAL A 164 21.22 -14.46 12.76
N ALA A 165 20.01 -14.82 12.32
CA ALA A 165 19.59 -16.22 12.22
C ALA A 165 20.45 -17.02 11.23
N ALA A 166 20.82 -16.40 10.10
CA ALA A 166 21.70 -17.01 9.11
C ALA A 166 23.08 -17.35 9.72
N ASN A 167 23.65 -16.42 10.46
CA ASN A 167 24.95 -16.57 11.07
C ASN A 167 24.97 -17.55 12.25
N THR A 168 23.88 -17.62 13.05
CA THR A 168 23.86 -18.41 14.28
C THR A 168 23.23 -19.79 14.12
N LYS A 169 22.21 -19.93 13.24
CA LYS A 169 21.38 -21.14 13.11
C LYS A 169 21.31 -21.68 11.68
N GLY A 170 22.00 -21.03 10.73
CA GLY A 170 22.07 -21.45 9.35
C GLY A 170 20.90 -21.01 8.47
N ALA A 171 20.97 -21.42 7.18
CA ALA A 171 20.10 -20.93 6.11
C ALA A 171 18.60 -21.24 6.35
N ALA A 172 18.26 -22.41 6.86
CA ALA A 172 16.86 -22.79 7.11
C ALA A 172 16.17 -21.90 8.14
N ALA A 173 16.88 -21.53 9.21
CA ALA A 173 16.37 -20.62 10.24
C ALA A 173 16.23 -19.18 9.69
N ALA A 174 17.19 -18.74 8.88
CA ALA A 174 17.13 -17.45 8.21
C ALA A 174 15.95 -17.35 7.24
N LEU A 175 15.72 -18.37 6.41
CA LEU A 175 14.59 -18.44 5.49
C LEU A 175 13.26 -18.34 6.21
N ASN A 176 13.11 -19.01 7.35
CA ASN A 176 11.91 -18.95 8.17
C ASN A 176 11.65 -17.53 8.70
N VAL A 177 12.70 -16.84 9.21
CA VAL A 177 12.57 -15.45 9.68
C VAL A 177 12.21 -14.50 8.53
N ALA A 178 12.86 -14.66 7.37
CA ALA A 178 12.62 -13.86 6.19
C ALA A 178 11.20 -14.05 5.65
N PHE A 179 10.71 -15.29 5.59
CA PHE A 179 9.36 -15.61 5.14
C PHE A 179 8.29 -14.97 6.03
N PHE A 180 8.40 -15.13 7.34
CA PHE A 180 7.47 -14.49 8.27
C PHE A 180 7.61 -12.96 8.27
N GLY A 181 8.82 -12.43 8.07
CA GLY A 181 9.04 -10.99 7.90
C GLY A 181 8.32 -10.42 6.68
N GLY A 182 8.41 -11.11 5.54
CA GLY A 182 7.69 -10.73 4.32
C GLY A 182 6.17 -10.90 4.41
N SER A 183 5.70 -11.94 5.11
CA SER A 183 4.26 -12.18 5.28
C SER A 183 3.57 -11.11 6.09
N ILE A 184 4.25 -10.35 6.96
CA ILE A 184 3.66 -9.20 7.66
C ILE A 184 3.20 -8.17 6.64
N MET A 185 4.06 -7.80 5.67
CA MET A 185 3.70 -6.84 4.63
C MET A 185 2.54 -7.36 3.77
N GLY A 186 2.60 -8.61 3.31
CA GLY A 186 1.55 -9.22 2.50
C GLY A 186 0.19 -9.24 3.18
N LEU A 187 0.14 -9.69 4.45
CA LEU A 187 -1.08 -9.69 5.24
C LEU A 187 -1.59 -8.27 5.50
N THR A 188 -0.71 -7.31 5.80
CA THR A 188 -1.11 -5.92 6.04
C THR A 188 -1.72 -5.31 4.79
N VAL A 189 -1.13 -5.50 3.61
CA VAL A 189 -1.66 -4.99 2.33
C VAL A 189 -3.01 -5.60 2.03
N ALA A 190 -3.14 -6.92 2.12
CA ALA A 190 -4.40 -7.62 1.88
C ALA A 190 -5.49 -7.18 2.88
N SER A 191 -5.15 -7.06 4.15
CA SER A 191 -6.06 -6.64 5.22
C SER A 191 -6.53 -5.20 5.04
N MET A 192 -5.61 -4.28 4.73
CA MET A 192 -5.97 -2.88 4.47
C MET A 192 -6.83 -2.73 3.22
N GLY A 193 -6.58 -3.55 2.18
CA GLY A 193 -7.44 -3.61 1.00
C GLY A 193 -8.86 -4.05 1.33
N LEU A 194 -9.02 -5.14 2.10
CA LEU A 194 -10.32 -5.64 2.52
C LEU A 194 -11.05 -4.67 3.45
N LEU A 195 -10.35 -4.07 4.41
CA LEU A 195 -10.91 -3.04 5.30
C LEU A 195 -11.33 -1.80 4.52
N GLY A 196 -10.51 -1.34 3.57
CA GLY A 196 -10.82 -0.18 2.73
C GLY A 196 -12.06 -0.40 1.87
N ILE A 197 -12.11 -1.52 1.14
CA ILE A 197 -13.27 -1.87 0.29
C ILE A 197 -14.51 -2.10 1.14
N GLY A 198 -14.41 -2.87 2.24
CA GLY A 198 -15.54 -3.12 3.13
C GLY A 198 -16.09 -1.85 3.76
N THR A 199 -15.21 -0.93 4.16
CA THR A 199 -15.61 0.37 4.71
C THR A 199 -16.30 1.25 3.68
N LEU A 200 -15.75 1.33 2.45
CA LEU A 200 -16.40 2.07 1.36
C LEU A 200 -17.77 1.51 1.05
N TYR A 201 -17.89 0.21 0.94
CA TYR A 201 -19.17 -0.45 0.66
C TYR A 201 -20.19 -0.20 1.77
N PHE A 202 -19.76 -0.22 3.04
CA PHE A 202 -20.65 0.05 4.17
C PHE A 202 -21.16 1.50 4.18
N PHE A 203 -20.31 2.48 3.88
CA PHE A 203 -20.69 3.89 3.91
C PHE A 203 -21.37 4.39 2.64
N MET A 204 -20.97 3.88 1.46
CA MET A 204 -21.44 4.36 0.17
C MET A 204 -22.52 3.47 -0.45
N GLY A 205 -22.59 2.19 -0.08
CA GLY A 205 -23.62 1.27 -0.57
C GLY A 205 -25.04 1.67 -0.21
N GLY A 206 -25.23 2.41 0.90
CA GLY A 206 -26.52 2.97 1.30
C GLY A 206 -26.94 4.22 0.53
N THR A 207 -26.01 4.96 -0.06
CA THR A 207 -26.30 6.18 -0.82
C THR A 207 -26.70 5.88 -2.27
N VAL A 208 -26.20 4.80 -2.84
CA VAL A 208 -26.56 4.35 -4.21
C VAL A 208 -28.03 3.92 -4.28
N HIS A 209 -28.54 3.25 -3.24
CA HIS A 209 -29.98 2.89 -3.18
C HIS A 209 -30.91 4.07 -2.91
N GLY A 210 -30.41 5.16 -2.33
CA GLY A 210 -31.22 6.37 -2.11
C GLY A 210 -31.52 7.15 -3.39
N ILE A 211 -30.74 6.98 -4.44
CA ILE A 211 -30.90 7.69 -5.71
C ILE A 211 -31.87 6.94 -6.62
N GLU A 212 -31.92 5.60 -6.61
CA GLU A 212 -32.88 4.81 -7.40
C GLU A 212 -34.31 4.83 -6.82
N ALA A 213 -34.50 5.25 -5.57
CA ALA A 213 -35.80 5.38 -4.95
C ALA A 213 -36.53 6.72 -5.29
N ILE A 214 -35.90 7.59 -6.10
CA ILE A 214 -36.43 8.91 -6.46
C ILE A 214 -36.86 8.99 -7.95
N GLU A 215 -36.59 7.95 -8.75
CA GLU A 215 -37.14 7.76 -10.10
C GLU A 215 -38.35 6.80 -10.09
#